data_41da95182a9def17a65b01bc751500b6
#
_entry.id   41da95182a9def17a65b01bc751500b6
#
_cell.length_a   1.000
_cell.length_b   1.000
_cell.length_c   1.000
_cell.angle_alpha   90.00
_cell.angle_beta   90.00
_cell.angle_gamma   90.00
#
_symmetry.space_group_name_H-M   'P 1'
#
loop_
_entity.id
_entity.type
_entity.pdbx_description
1 polymer ?
#
loop_
_entity_poly.entity_id
_entity_poly.type
_entity_poly.pdbx_seq_one_letter_code
_entity_poly.pdbx_strand_id
1 'polypeptide(L)'
;MIELSNVSYRYPGATQPALANLSLTIEEGEFVVVCGPSGAGKSTFLRLLNGLVPHFYGGEFGGDVRVWGRSTRAHQPRDLADVVGFVFQNPEAQFVVDVVEDEIVFAMENLGVVPRLMRRRVEEVLDQLGIAHLRRRRVSSLSGGEQQRVAIAAVLAAQPHALVLD
;
A
#
# COMPACT_ATOMS: atom_id res chain seq x y z
N MET A 1 -5.54 13.91 2.09
CA MET A 1 -6.70 13.96 1.17
C MET A 1 -6.40 13.19 -0.10
N ILE A 2 -7.35 12.38 -0.57
CA ILE A 2 -7.30 11.61 -1.82
C ILE A 2 -8.47 12.05 -2.69
N GLU A 3 -8.20 12.34 -3.96
CA GLU A 3 -9.22 12.84 -4.90
C GLU A 3 -9.22 12.02 -6.18
N LEU A 4 -10.36 11.54 -6.57
CA LEU A 4 -10.61 10.89 -7.86
C LEU A 4 -11.58 11.73 -8.68
N SER A 5 -11.25 12.03 -9.92
CA SER A 5 -12.07 12.83 -10.82
C SER A 5 -12.35 12.10 -12.13
N ASN A 6 -13.59 11.64 -12.32
CA ASN A 6 -14.06 10.92 -13.51
C ASN A 6 -13.15 9.75 -13.93
N VAL A 7 -12.68 8.97 -12.95
CA VAL A 7 -11.72 7.91 -13.15
C VAL A 7 -12.36 6.71 -13.82
N SER A 8 -11.77 6.32 -14.95
CA SER A 8 -12.11 5.07 -15.64
C SER A 8 -10.82 4.31 -15.94
N TYR A 9 -10.86 3.00 -15.78
CA TYR A 9 -9.69 2.17 -16.04
C TYR A 9 -10.08 0.84 -16.66
N ARG A 10 -9.34 0.44 -17.70
CA ARG A 10 -9.47 -0.85 -18.39
C ARG A 10 -8.11 -1.53 -18.50
N TYR A 11 -8.03 -2.78 -18.05
CA TYR A 11 -6.82 -3.60 -18.19
C TYR A 11 -6.51 -3.91 -19.66
N PRO A 12 -5.24 -4.13 -20.01
CA PRO A 12 -4.88 -4.57 -21.37
C PRO A 12 -5.65 -5.83 -21.76
N GLY A 13 -6.25 -5.83 -22.96
CA GLY A 13 -7.01 -6.96 -23.47
C GLY A 13 -8.40 -7.20 -22.86
N ALA A 14 -8.79 -6.43 -21.85
CA ALA A 14 -10.14 -6.52 -21.29
C ALA A 14 -11.17 -5.84 -22.20
N THR A 15 -12.35 -6.44 -22.32
CA THR A 15 -13.46 -5.90 -23.12
C THR A 15 -14.26 -4.83 -22.35
N GLN A 16 -14.26 -4.93 -21.01
CA GLN A 16 -15.00 -3.99 -20.14
C GLN A 16 -14.06 -3.25 -19.19
N PRO A 17 -14.40 -2.03 -18.80
CA PRO A 17 -13.63 -1.30 -17.80
C PRO A 17 -13.78 -1.94 -16.42
N ALA A 18 -12.69 -2.01 -15.66
CA ALA A 18 -12.70 -2.42 -14.26
C ALA A 18 -13.25 -1.30 -13.35
N LEU A 19 -13.10 -0.05 -13.77
CA LEU A 19 -13.69 1.12 -13.12
C LEU A 19 -14.26 2.05 -14.21
N ALA A 20 -15.43 2.65 -13.94
CA ALA A 20 -16.11 3.54 -14.88
C ALA A 20 -16.63 4.80 -14.17
N ASN A 21 -16.16 5.97 -14.62
CA ASN A 21 -16.60 7.30 -14.18
C ASN A 21 -16.65 7.49 -12.64
N LEU A 22 -15.65 6.95 -11.94
CA LEU A 22 -15.57 7.06 -10.48
C LEU A 22 -15.07 8.44 -10.09
N SER A 23 -15.87 9.14 -9.29
CA SER A 23 -15.46 10.39 -8.64
C SER A 23 -15.69 10.25 -7.14
N LEU A 24 -14.67 10.52 -6.34
CA LEU A 24 -14.68 10.33 -4.90
C LEU A 24 -13.61 11.23 -4.27
N THR A 25 -13.92 11.80 -3.12
CA THR A 25 -12.94 12.45 -2.25
C THR A 25 -12.89 11.69 -0.92
N ILE A 26 -11.69 11.43 -0.42
CA ILE A 26 -11.44 10.87 0.90
C ILE A 26 -10.62 11.89 1.68
N GLU A 27 -11.19 12.39 2.76
CA GLU A 27 -10.55 13.39 3.60
C GLU A 27 -9.48 12.78 4.52
N GLU A 28 -8.66 13.63 5.10
CA GLU A 28 -7.69 13.19 6.10
C GLU A 28 -8.40 12.70 7.37
N GLY A 29 -7.95 11.58 7.90
CA GLY A 29 -8.53 10.97 9.10
C GLY A 29 -9.75 10.09 8.84
N GLU A 30 -10.24 9.97 7.60
CA GLU A 30 -11.33 9.07 7.28
C GLU A 30 -10.90 7.59 7.28
N PHE A 31 -11.78 6.74 7.77
CA PHE A 31 -11.71 5.30 7.63
C PHE A 31 -12.74 4.83 6.59
N VAL A 32 -12.25 4.34 5.45
CA VAL A 32 -13.09 3.97 4.31
C VAL A 32 -13.05 2.46 4.08
N VAL A 33 -14.22 1.82 4.00
CA VAL A 33 -14.36 0.41 3.67
C VAL A 33 -14.91 0.26 2.25
N VAL A 34 -14.17 -0.47 1.39
CA VAL A 34 -14.57 -0.75 0.02
C VAL A 34 -15.20 -2.14 -0.06
N CYS A 35 -16.51 -2.21 -0.21
CA CYS A 35 -17.28 -3.45 -0.26
C CYS A 35 -17.81 -3.74 -1.67
N GLY A 36 -18.01 -5.02 -1.98
CA GLY A 36 -18.60 -5.47 -3.23
C GLY A 36 -18.20 -6.90 -3.60
N PRO A 37 -18.86 -7.51 -4.59
CA PRO A 37 -18.56 -8.87 -5.04
C PRO A 37 -17.13 -9.00 -5.61
N SER A 38 -16.67 -10.24 -5.77
CA SER A 38 -15.41 -10.50 -6.48
C SER A 38 -15.50 -9.96 -7.91
N GLY A 39 -14.41 -9.35 -8.40
CA GLY A 39 -14.39 -8.73 -9.72
C GLY A 39 -15.00 -7.33 -9.83
N ALA A 40 -15.56 -6.76 -8.75
CA ALA A 40 -16.15 -5.41 -8.76
C ALA A 40 -15.15 -4.24 -8.88
N GLY A 41 -13.87 -4.51 -9.07
CA GLY A 41 -12.85 -3.47 -9.23
C GLY A 41 -12.21 -2.96 -7.93
N LYS A 42 -12.49 -3.57 -6.76
CA LYS A 42 -11.95 -3.13 -5.46
C LYS A 42 -10.43 -3.00 -5.44
N SER A 43 -9.72 -4.09 -5.75
CA SER A 43 -8.26 -4.07 -5.82
C SER A 43 -7.73 -3.13 -6.89
N THR A 44 -8.46 -2.94 -8.00
CA THR A 44 -8.11 -1.96 -9.03
C THR A 44 -8.18 -0.53 -8.47
N PHE A 45 -9.26 -0.21 -7.75
CA PHE A 45 -9.40 1.07 -7.06
C PHE A 45 -8.25 1.31 -6.07
N LEU A 46 -7.92 0.32 -5.23
CA LEU A 46 -6.83 0.44 -4.28
C LEU A 46 -5.47 0.66 -4.97
N ARG A 47 -5.21 -0.05 -6.07
CA ARG A 47 -3.98 0.07 -6.88
C ARG A 47 -3.83 1.38 -7.64
N LEU A 48 -4.92 2.10 -7.86
CA LEU A 48 -4.85 3.48 -8.37
C LEU A 48 -4.20 4.42 -7.36
N LEU A 49 -4.46 4.22 -6.07
CA LEU A 49 -4.02 5.13 -5.00
C LEU A 49 -2.50 5.12 -4.80
N ASN A 50 -1.84 4.01 -5.09
CA ASN A 50 -0.38 3.90 -4.99
C ASN A 50 0.34 3.96 -6.36
N GLY A 51 -0.38 4.23 -7.44
CA GLY A 51 0.17 4.34 -8.79
C GLY A 51 0.55 3.01 -9.46
N LEU A 52 0.30 1.84 -8.85
CA LEU A 52 0.49 0.55 -9.54
C LEU A 52 -0.33 0.47 -10.83
N VAL A 53 -1.51 1.09 -10.82
CA VAL A 53 -2.29 1.36 -12.02
C VAL A 53 -2.14 2.88 -12.32
N PRO A 54 -1.74 3.25 -13.53
CA PRO A 54 -1.48 2.45 -14.72
C PRO A 54 -0.03 1.95 -14.85
N HIS A 55 0.91 2.42 -14.02
CA HIS A 55 2.36 2.30 -14.29
C HIS A 55 2.85 0.85 -14.39
N PHE A 56 2.35 -0.04 -13.54
CA PHE A 56 2.80 -1.43 -13.52
C PHE A 56 1.93 -2.34 -14.42
N TYR A 57 0.61 -2.10 -14.42
CA TYR A 57 -0.33 -2.95 -15.14
C TYR A 57 -0.63 -2.46 -16.56
N GLY A 58 -0.23 -1.24 -16.93
CA GLY A 58 -0.58 -0.65 -18.23
C GLY A 58 -2.08 -0.40 -18.36
N GLY A 59 -2.59 -0.49 -19.59
CA GLY A 59 -4.02 -0.35 -19.88
C GLY A 59 -4.46 1.09 -20.18
N GLU A 60 -5.77 1.27 -20.29
CA GLU A 60 -6.38 2.57 -20.61
C GLU A 60 -6.86 3.22 -19.32
N PHE A 61 -6.31 4.39 -19.01
CA PHE A 61 -6.64 5.16 -17.83
C PHE A 61 -7.17 6.53 -18.21
N GLY A 62 -8.40 6.83 -17.81
CA GLY A 62 -9.07 8.12 -17.96
C GLY A 62 -9.31 8.81 -16.62
N GLY A 63 -9.41 10.12 -16.63
CA GLY A 63 -9.58 10.92 -15.42
C GLY A 63 -8.27 11.23 -14.70
N ASP A 64 -8.36 11.67 -13.45
CA ASP A 64 -7.20 11.97 -12.59
C ASP A 64 -7.41 11.39 -11.18
N VAL A 65 -6.31 10.91 -10.59
CA VAL A 65 -6.25 10.49 -9.19
C VAL A 65 -5.12 11.26 -8.52
N ARG A 66 -5.45 11.95 -7.44
CA ARG A 66 -4.48 12.70 -6.64
C ARG A 66 -4.43 12.17 -5.23
N VAL A 67 -3.23 11.96 -4.74
CA VAL A 67 -2.97 11.55 -3.36
C VAL A 67 -2.04 12.58 -2.74
N TRP A 68 -2.53 13.32 -1.75
CA TRP A 68 -1.82 14.48 -1.17
C TRP A 68 -1.28 15.44 -2.25
N GLY A 69 -2.13 15.76 -3.25
CA GLY A 69 -1.81 16.67 -4.36
C GLY A 69 -0.93 16.08 -5.46
N ARG A 70 -0.36 14.88 -5.28
CA ARG A 70 0.44 14.19 -6.31
C ARG A 70 -0.47 13.35 -7.21
N SER A 71 -0.46 13.63 -8.53
CA SER A 71 -1.19 12.79 -9.49
C SER A 71 -0.52 11.44 -9.65
N THR A 72 -1.26 10.36 -9.44
CA THR A 72 -0.76 8.98 -9.60
C THR A 72 -0.46 8.64 -11.06
N ARG A 73 -0.93 9.44 -12.00
CA ARG A 73 -0.59 9.31 -13.41
C ARG A 73 0.80 9.86 -13.74
N ALA A 74 1.21 10.93 -13.04
CA ALA A 74 2.48 11.61 -13.27
C ALA A 74 3.63 11.06 -12.39
N HIS A 75 3.29 10.44 -11.25
CA HIS A 75 4.23 9.92 -10.27
C HIS A 75 4.22 8.38 -10.27
N GLN A 76 5.39 7.79 -10.29
CA GLN A 76 5.53 6.34 -10.17
C GLN A 76 5.25 5.86 -8.73
N PRO A 77 4.96 4.57 -8.51
CA PRO A 77 4.72 4.03 -7.16
C PRO A 77 5.81 4.40 -6.14
N ARG A 78 7.08 4.41 -6.55
CA ARG A 78 8.20 4.81 -5.69
C ARG A 78 8.12 6.28 -5.23
N ASP A 79 7.55 7.14 -6.08
CA ASP A 79 7.41 8.57 -5.79
C ASP A 79 6.21 8.87 -4.89
N LEU A 80 5.39 7.86 -4.63
CA LEU A 80 4.21 7.89 -3.76
C LEU A 80 4.41 7.08 -2.46
N ALA A 81 5.51 6.34 -2.32
CA ALA A 81 5.75 5.42 -1.22
C ALA A 81 5.86 6.09 0.16
N ASP A 82 6.17 7.38 0.20
CA ASP A 82 6.17 8.20 1.42
C ASP A 82 4.77 8.68 1.82
N VAL A 83 3.81 8.68 0.87
CA VAL A 83 2.44 9.14 1.11
C VAL A 83 1.45 7.99 1.26
N VAL A 84 1.62 6.89 0.50
CA VAL A 84 0.70 5.75 0.50
C VAL A 84 1.43 4.47 0.88
N GLY A 85 1.09 3.95 2.04
CA GLY A 85 1.48 2.61 2.44
C GLY A 85 0.46 1.59 1.92
N PHE A 86 0.92 0.55 1.24
CA PHE A 86 0.06 -0.47 0.64
C PHE A 86 0.39 -1.86 1.18
N VAL A 87 -0.63 -2.57 1.67
CA VAL A 87 -0.53 -3.97 2.09
C VAL A 87 -1.31 -4.83 1.11
N PHE A 88 -0.64 -5.80 0.49
CA PHE A 88 -1.25 -6.69 -0.49
C PHE A 88 -2.12 -7.77 0.17
N GLN A 89 -3.12 -8.25 -0.56
CA GLN A 89 -3.99 -9.35 -0.15
C GLN A 89 -3.21 -10.62 0.23
N ASN A 90 -2.12 -10.90 -0.46
CA ASN A 90 -1.19 -11.97 -0.11
C ASN A 90 0.09 -11.36 0.49
N PRO A 91 0.30 -11.40 1.80
CA PRO A 91 1.47 -10.84 2.45
C PRO A 91 2.79 -11.43 1.97
N GLU A 92 2.83 -12.73 1.62
CA GLU A 92 4.04 -13.40 1.14
C GLU A 92 4.60 -12.77 -0.13
N ALA A 93 3.73 -12.26 -1.00
CA ALA A 93 4.15 -11.59 -2.24
C ALA A 93 4.78 -10.20 -2.00
N GLN A 94 4.69 -9.68 -0.79
CA GLN A 94 5.18 -8.34 -0.42
C GLN A 94 6.59 -8.39 0.16
N PHE A 95 6.98 -9.48 0.84
CA PHE A 95 8.23 -9.58 1.56
C PHE A 95 9.45 -9.63 0.63
N VAL A 96 10.46 -8.86 0.99
CA VAL A 96 11.74 -8.75 0.25
C VAL A 96 12.85 -9.47 0.99
N VAL A 97 12.84 -9.41 2.33
CA VAL A 97 13.85 -10.04 3.19
C VAL A 97 13.20 -11.03 4.15
N ASP A 98 13.96 -12.03 4.61
CA ASP A 98 13.40 -13.16 5.37
C ASP A 98 13.45 -12.97 6.89
N VAL A 99 13.98 -11.88 7.42
CA VAL A 99 13.99 -11.59 8.86
C VAL A 99 13.00 -10.48 9.16
N VAL A 100 12.13 -10.68 10.15
CA VAL A 100 11.06 -9.72 10.51
C VAL A 100 11.57 -8.31 10.74
N GLU A 101 12.65 -8.14 11.54
CA GLU A 101 13.22 -6.83 11.81
C GLU A 101 13.74 -6.16 10.55
N ASP A 102 14.45 -6.92 9.71
CA ASP A 102 15.03 -6.41 8.47
C ASP A 102 13.93 -6.03 7.46
N GLU A 103 12.84 -6.79 7.40
CA GLU A 103 11.68 -6.47 6.55
C GLU A 103 11.01 -5.16 6.98
N ILE A 104 10.87 -4.93 8.29
CA ILE A 104 10.32 -3.66 8.81
C ILE A 104 11.25 -2.48 8.51
N VAL A 105 12.55 -2.69 8.55
CA VAL A 105 13.56 -1.65 8.26
C VAL A 105 13.65 -1.34 6.77
N PHE A 106 13.45 -2.32 5.90
CA PHE A 106 13.68 -2.23 4.45
C PHE A 106 12.97 -1.03 3.78
N ALA A 107 11.68 -0.82 4.11
CA ALA A 107 10.92 0.31 3.55
C ALA A 107 11.49 1.66 3.99
N MET A 108 11.91 1.77 5.24
CA MET A 108 12.49 2.99 5.80
C MET A 108 13.86 3.30 5.22
N GLU A 109 14.68 2.28 4.92
CA GLU A 109 15.97 2.46 4.24
C GLU A 109 15.78 3.05 2.85
N ASN A 110 14.84 2.51 2.09
CA ASN A 110 14.50 3.02 0.75
C ASN A 110 13.99 4.47 0.76
N LEU A 111 13.36 4.89 1.84
CA LEU A 111 12.92 6.28 2.06
C LEU A 111 14.00 7.18 2.66
N GLY A 112 15.20 6.67 2.92
CA GLY A 112 16.32 7.44 3.47
C GLY A 112 16.13 7.88 4.94
N VAL A 113 15.33 7.15 5.71
CA VAL A 113 15.13 7.42 7.14
C VAL A 113 16.43 7.21 7.90
N VAL A 114 16.78 8.11 8.81
CA VAL A 114 18.03 8.00 9.57
C VAL A 114 18.01 6.81 10.54
N PRO A 115 19.14 6.09 10.78
CA PRO A 115 19.17 4.85 11.56
C PRO A 115 18.63 4.96 12.99
N ARG A 116 18.83 6.11 13.65
CA ARG A 116 18.30 6.35 15.01
C ARG A 116 16.77 6.33 15.03
N LEU A 117 16.14 6.89 13.99
CA LEU A 117 14.70 6.96 13.88
C LEU A 117 14.12 5.59 13.48
N MET A 118 14.81 4.86 12.57
CA MET A 118 14.41 3.50 12.20
C MET A 118 14.31 2.61 13.44
N ARG A 119 15.35 2.57 14.28
CA ARG A 119 15.35 1.76 15.51
C ARG A 119 14.15 2.05 16.41
N ARG A 120 13.85 3.32 16.60
CA ARG A 120 12.69 3.75 17.40
C ARG A 120 11.38 3.28 16.80
N ARG A 121 11.19 3.49 15.48
CA ARG A 121 9.96 3.09 14.77
C ARG A 121 9.76 1.58 14.74
N VAL A 122 10.84 0.79 14.63
CA VAL A 122 10.78 -0.67 14.74
C VAL A 122 10.22 -1.09 16.10
N GLU A 123 10.75 -0.55 17.20
CA GLU A 123 10.21 -0.86 18.54
C GLU A 123 8.72 -0.49 18.64
N GLU A 124 8.37 0.72 18.19
CA GLU A 124 7.00 1.22 18.23
C GLU A 124 6.01 0.30 17.48
N VAL A 125 6.32 -0.14 16.26
CA VAL A 125 5.41 -0.99 15.48
C VAL A 125 5.38 -2.43 15.98
N LEU A 126 6.50 -2.96 16.48
CA LEU A 126 6.56 -4.30 17.07
C LEU A 126 5.66 -4.39 18.31
N ASP A 127 5.69 -3.37 19.17
CA ASP A 127 4.85 -3.30 20.36
C ASP A 127 3.38 -3.07 19.99
N GLN A 128 3.11 -2.10 19.11
CA GLN A 128 1.76 -1.75 18.68
C GLN A 128 0.98 -2.94 18.08
N LEU A 129 1.68 -3.81 17.34
CA LEU A 129 1.07 -4.96 16.69
C LEU A 129 1.23 -6.27 17.50
N GLY A 130 1.87 -6.21 18.68
CA GLY A 130 2.07 -7.36 19.58
C GLY A 130 2.96 -8.45 18.98
N ILE A 131 3.93 -8.05 18.13
CA ILE A 131 4.82 -8.99 17.41
C ILE A 131 6.30 -8.90 17.82
N ALA A 132 6.61 -8.27 18.95
CA ALA A 132 7.99 -8.13 19.42
C ALA A 132 8.71 -9.49 19.58
N HIS A 133 7.99 -10.55 19.95
CA HIS A 133 8.50 -11.92 20.05
C HIS A 133 8.89 -12.55 18.71
N LEU A 134 8.44 -11.98 17.59
CA LEU A 134 8.77 -12.44 16.22
C LEU A 134 9.99 -11.75 15.62
N ARG A 135 10.52 -10.72 16.25
CA ARG A 135 11.55 -9.81 15.74
C ARG A 135 12.68 -10.48 14.96
N ARG A 136 13.23 -11.59 15.51
CA ARG A 136 14.36 -12.32 14.92
C ARG A 136 13.94 -13.57 14.16
N ARG A 137 12.66 -13.80 14.00
CA ARG A 137 12.17 -14.97 13.26
C ARG A 137 12.24 -14.72 11.76
N ARG A 138 12.29 -15.84 11.03
CA ARG A 138 12.15 -15.82 9.58
C ARG A 138 10.69 -15.62 9.21
N VAL A 139 10.42 -14.70 8.27
CA VAL A 139 9.07 -14.43 7.76
C VAL A 139 8.45 -15.69 7.18
N SER A 140 9.25 -16.49 6.45
CA SER A 140 8.84 -17.78 5.88
C SER A 140 8.40 -18.84 6.92
N SER A 141 8.75 -18.65 8.20
CA SER A 141 8.37 -19.56 9.29
C SER A 141 7.11 -19.13 10.05
N LEU A 142 6.52 -18.02 9.69
CA LEU A 142 5.37 -17.43 10.36
C LEU A 142 4.04 -17.99 9.85
N SER A 143 3.03 -18.00 10.72
CA SER A 143 1.65 -18.24 10.28
C SER A 143 1.14 -17.08 9.44
N GLY A 144 0.12 -17.30 8.60
CA GLY A 144 -0.46 -16.25 7.74
C GLY A 144 -0.91 -15.00 8.50
N GLY A 145 -1.48 -15.16 9.71
CA GLY A 145 -1.85 -14.03 10.57
C GLY A 145 -0.66 -13.27 11.13
N GLU A 146 0.44 -13.94 11.44
CA GLU A 146 1.70 -13.30 11.85
C GLU A 146 2.34 -12.57 10.67
N GLN A 147 2.38 -13.19 9.48
CA GLN A 147 2.85 -12.56 8.25
C GLN A 147 2.07 -11.29 7.93
N GLN A 148 0.75 -11.32 8.06
CA GLN A 148 -0.09 -10.13 7.83
C GLN A 148 0.26 -9.00 8.81
N ARG A 149 0.47 -9.30 10.10
CA ARG A 149 0.91 -8.29 11.08
C ARG A 149 2.30 -7.73 10.74
N VAL A 150 3.23 -8.57 10.30
CA VAL A 150 4.56 -8.13 9.86
C VAL A 150 4.47 -7.24 8.61
N ALA A 151 3.65 -7.60 7.63
CA ALA A 151 3.42 -6.77 6.44
C ALA A 151 2.85 -5.38 6.80
N ILE A 152 1.89 -5.35 7.73
CA ILE A 152 1.35 -4.08 8.25
C ILE A 152 2.43 -3.30 9.01
N ALA A 153 3.26 -3.96 9.84
CA ALA A 153 4.35 -3.33 10.58
C ALA A 153 5.35 -2.66 9.64
N ALA A 154 5.77 -3.36 8.58
CA ALA A 154 6.72 -2.85 7.60
C ALA A 154 6.21 -1.56 6.92
N VAL A 155 4.92 -1.53 6.59
CA VAL A 155 4.29 -0.35 5.98
C VAL A 155 4.12 0.78 7.00
N LEU A 156 3.64 0.48 8.23
CA LEU A 156 3.42 1.50 9.26
C LEU A 156 4.71 2.16 9.74
N ALA A 157 5.84 1.42 9.77
CA ALA A 157 7.14 1.96 10.16
C ALA A 157 7.60 3.12 9.25
N ALA A 158 7.19 3.09 7.98
CA ALA A 158 7.44 4.19 7.05
C ALA A 158 6.65 5.46 7.37
N GLN A 159 5.58 5.35 8.18
CA GLN A 159 4.66 6.45 8.54
C GLN A 159 4.02 7.14 7.33
N PRO A 160 3.36 6.40 6.43
CA PRO A 160 2.66 6.99 5.30
C PRO A 160 1.47 7.83 5.77
N HIS A 161 1.03 8.77 4.93
CA HIS A 161 -0.16 9.58 5.20
C HIS A 161 -1.47 8.80 5.03
N ALA A 162 -1.48 7.80 4.16
CA ALA A 162 -2.59 6.88 3.97
C ALA A 162 -2.13 5.43 4.04
N LEU A 163 -2.92 4.58 4.69
CA LEU A 163 -2.73 3.13 4.70
C LEU A 163 -3.84 2.48 3.86
N VAL A 164 -3.43 1.68 2.88
CA VAL A 164 -4.31 0.96 1.97
C VAL A 164 -4.12 -0.55 2.20
N LEU A 165 -5.21 -1.26 2.46
CA LEU A 165 -5.23 -2.71 2.70
C LEU A 165 -6.07 -3.39 1.62
N ASP A 166 -5.46 -4.25 0.75
CA ASP A 166 -6.13 -5.03 -0.30
C ASP A 166 -6.46 -6.45 0.18
#